data_b7d36b9bbd159fadea3109917becaf6c
#
_entry.id   b7d36b9bbd159fadea3109917becaf6c
#
_cell.length_a   1.000
_cell.length_b   1.000
_cell.length_c   1.000
_cell.angle_alpha   90.00
_cell.angle_beta   90.00
_cell.angle_gamma   90.00
#
_symmetry.space_group_name_H-M   'P 1'
#
loop_
_entity.id
_entity.type
_entity.pdbx_description
1 polymer ?
#
loop_
_entity_poly.entity_id
_entity_poly.type
_entity_poly.pdbx_seq_one_letter_code
_entity_poly.pdbx_strand_id
1 'polypeptide(L)'
;MELICPAGTPAAFREAVDAGADAVYCGFRDETNARNFPGLNFSREELAEAIVYAKKRGVQTFVALNTFMRAGNEDIWYRGAADAVKAGADALILADFGLMAHVAEHHPQQRIHVSVQASASNADAVNFLVDAFGAKRVVLPRTLTIADIARLARQIRCEIEIFVFGGLCVMAEGRCSLSSYATGKSPNMNGVCSPASHVRYRQDGQALVSELGEYTINRFPAGEAAGYPTLCKGRFEIADDKSYAFEDPVSLDVMDQIDALREAGVSALKIEGRQRGKAYVAEVVSTLHRALSAGAEERGRLLSRLRLLSEGQRTTVGAYEKRWR
;
A
#
# COMPACT_ATOMS: atom_id res chain seq x y z
N MET A 1 -2.43 -16.55 8.82
CA MET A 1 -2.02 -15.20 8.35
C MET A 1 -3.27 -14.39 8.13
N GLU A 2 -3.28 -13.15 8.62
CA GLU A 2 -4.41 -12.24 8.46
C GLU A 2 -4.44 -11.61 7.07
N LEU A 3 -5.63 -11.39 6.52
CA LEU A 3 -5.84 -10.67 5.25
C LEU A 3 -6.23 -9.22 5.52
N ILE A 4 -5.33 -8.28 5.20
CA ILE A 4 -5.47 -6.85 5.46
C ILE A 4 -5.89 -6.13 4.18
N CYS A 5 -7.13 -5.63 4.16
CA CYS A 5 -7.78 -5.14 2.96
C CYS A 5 -7.88 -3.62 2.91
N PRO A 6 -7.74 -3.00 1.72
CA PRO A 6 -7.83 -1.56 1.57
C PRO A 6 -9.27 -1.07 1.50
N ALA A 7 -9.53 0.14 2.01
CA ALA A 7 -10.75 0.86 1.70
C ALA A 7 -10.47 2.35 1.46
N GLY A 8 -10.92 2.85 0.31
CA GLY A 8 -10.86 4.27 -0.03
C GLY A 8 -12.22 4.96 0.09
N THR A 9 -13.29 4.23 0.36
CA THR A 9 -14.63 4.79 0.55
C THR A 9 -15.40 3.94 1.57
N PRO A 10 -16.45 4.48 2.24
CA PRO A 10 -17.32 3.70 3.12
C PRO A 10 -17.97 2.49 2.42
N ALA A 11 -18.30 2.60 1.14
CA ALA A 11 -18.86 1.50 0.37
C ALA A 11 -17.81 0.38 0.16
N ALA A 12 -16.58 0.71 -0.25
CA ALA A 12 -15.51 -0.26 -0.39
C ALA A 12 -15.12 -0.91 0.95
N PHE A 13 -15.24 -0.18 2.06
CA PHE A 13 -14.99 -0.69 3.39
C PHE A 13 -15.99 -1.81 3.75
N ARG A 14 -17.27 -1.59 3.53
CA ARG A 14 -18.31 -2.59 3.79
C ARG A 14 -18.09 -3.84 2.94
N GLU A 15 -17.80 -3.65 1.65
CA GLU A 15 -17.50 -4.78 0.75
C GLU A 15 -16.27 -5.59 1.21
N ALA A 16 -15.21 -4.93 1.68
CA ALA A 16 -14.03 -5.63 2.21
C ALA A 16 -14.37 -6.47 3.44
N VAL A 17 -15.16 -5.91 4.36
CA VAL A 17 -15.64 -6.62 5.56
C VAL A 17 -16.49 -7.83 5.18
N ASP A 18 -17.47 -7.64 4.30
CA ASP A 18 -18.42 -8.68 3.90
C ASP A 18 -17.77 -9.77 3.01
N ALA A 19 -16.68 -9.43 2.32
CA ALA A 19 -15.90 -10.35 1.49
C ALA A 19 -14.90 -11.23 2.26
N GLY A 20 -14.76 -11.05 3.58
CA GLY A 20 -13.93 -11.91 4.44
C GLY A 20 -12.55 -11.34 4.79
N ALA A 21 -12.41 -10.01 4.85
CA ALA A 21 -11.21 -9.39 5.42
C ALA A 21 -11.11 -9.69 6.92
N ASP A 22 -9.89 -9.97 7.42
CA ASP A 22 -9.62 -10.02 8.86
C ASP A 22 -9.46 -8.59 9.43
N ALA A 23 -8.91 -7.68 8.63
CA ALA A 23 -8.86 -6.27 8.94
C ALA A 23 -9.01 -5.39 7.70
N VAL A 24 -9.58 -4.20 7.87
CA VAL A 24 -9.67 -3.17 6.82
C VAL A 24 -8.86 -1.94 7.23
N TYR A 25 -7.97 -1.48 6.33
CA TYR A 25 -7.24 -0.25 6.55
C TYR A 25 -7.74 0.89 5.66
N CYS A 26 -7.87 2.06 6.25
CA CYS A 26 -8.36 3.28 5.62
C CYS A 26 -7.59 4.50 6.15
N GLY A 27 -8.00 5.70 5.80
CA GLY A 27 -7.41 6.94 6.31
C GLY A 27 -8.37 8.11 6.22
N PHE A 28 -8.03 9.21 6.87
CA PHE A 28 -8.81 10.43 6.81
C PHE A 28 -8.65 11.15 5.46
N ARG A 29 -9.62 12.01 5.16
CA ARG A 29 -9.64 12.88 3.99
C ARG A 29 -8.87 14.18 4.28
N ASP A 30 -7.62 14.02 4.71
CA ASP A 30 -6.72 15.12 5.05
C ASP A 30 -5.24 14.76 4.85
N GLU A 31 -4.34 15.66 5.27
CA GLU A 31 -2.90 15.57 5.09
C GLU A 31 -2.22 14.45 5.89
N THR A 32 -2.89 13.88 6.88
CA THR A 32 -2.32 12.80 7.72
C THR A 32 -2.14 11.49 6.95
N ASN A 33 -2.79 11.38 5.79
CA ASN A 33 -2.91 10.17 5.00
C ASN A 33 -2.12 10.27 3.69
N ALA A 34 -1.12 9.42 3.50
CA ALA A 34 -0.30 9.37 2.29
C ALA A 34 -1.08 8.94 1.02
N ARG A 35 -2.35 8.57 1.12
CA ARG A 35 -3.22 8.24 -0.02
C ARG A 35 -4.47 9.14 -0.03
N ASN A 36 -4.24 10.44 0.20
CA ASN A 36 -5.31 11.44 0.19
C ASN A 36 -5.68 11.85 -1.24
N PHE A 37 -6.44 10.99 -1.92
CA PHE A 37 -6.96 11.27 -3.27
C PHE A 37 -8.25 12.08 -3.21
N PRO A 38 -8.49 13.01 -4.13
CA PRO A 38 -9.76 13.72 -4.22
C PRO A 38 -10.95 12.75 -4.33
N GLY A 39 -11.96 12.98 -3.51
CA GLY A 39 -13.18 12.17 -3.49
C GLY A 39 -13.08 10.82 -2.77
N LEU A 40 -11.91 10.48 -2.24
CA LEU A 40 -11.68 9.25 -1.46
C LEU A 40 -11.44 9.55 0.02
N ASN A 41 -11.31 8.47 0.79
CA ASN A 41 -11.07 8.45 2.24
C ASN A 41 -12.28 8.85 3.09
N PHE A 42 -12.08 9.03 4.37
CA PHE A 42 -13.16 9.08 5.36
C PHE A 42 -13.20 10.42 6.09
N SER A 43 -14.40 10.92 6.37
CA SER A 43 -14.60 11.87 7.45
C SER A 43 -14.48 11.16 8.81
N ARG A 44 -14.49 11.93 9.90
CA ARG A 44 -14.46 11.37 11.27
C ARG A 44 -15.72 10.54 11.56
N GLU A 45 -16.86 11.03 11.10
CA GLU A 45 -18.18 10.40 11.27
C GLU A 45 -18.26 9.12 10.43
N GLU A 46 -17.89 9.17 9.14
CA GLU A 46 -17.85 8.01 8.25
C GLU A 46 -16.93 6.90 8.80
N LEU A 47 -15.78 7.29 9.39
CA LEU A 47 -14.87 6.34 10.03
C LEU A 47 -15.51 5.68 11.25
N ALA A 48 -16.14 6.45 12.13
CA ALA A 48 -16.80 5.91 13.32
C ALA A 48 -17.90 4.90 12.95
N GLU A 49 -18.73 5.22 11.95
CA GLU A 49 -19.75 4.31 11.44
C GLU A 49 -19.13 3.03 10.85
N ALA A 50 -18.04 3.16 10.08
CA ALA A 50 -17.34 2.03 9.48
C ALA A 50 -16.74 1.11 10.56
N ILE A 51 -16.15 1.65 11.61
CA ILE A 51 -15.62 0.88 12.74
C ILE A 51 -16.74 0.11 13.47
N VAL A 52 -17.87 0.74 13.72
CA VAL A 52 -19.04 0.06 14.32
C VAL A 52 -19.52 -1.10 13.44
N TYR A 53 -19.53 -0.89 12.11
CA TYR A 53 -19.92 -1.92 11.16
C TYR A 53 -18.96 -3.13 11.17
N ALA A 54 -17.64 -2.86 11.17
CA ALA A 54 -16.60 -3.88 11.21
C ALA A 54 -16.62 -4.68 12.52
N LYS A 55 -16.71 -3.99 13.67
CA LYS A 55 -16.74 -4.62 15.00
C LYS A 55 -17.90 -5.60 15.17
N LYS A 56 -19.09 -5.28 14.63
CA LYS A 56 -20.24 -6.19 14.64
C LYS A 56 -20.00 -7.50 13.89
N ARG A 57 -18.97 -7.54 13.04
CA ARG A 57 -18.60 -8.69 12.21
C ARG A 57 -17.27 -9.34 12.61
N GLY A 58 -16.67 -8.87 13.70
CA GLY A 58 -15.37 -9.36 14.19
C GLY A 58 -14.18 -8.94 13.34
N VAL A 59 -14.33 -7.92 12.48
CA VAL A 59 -13.28 -7.42 11.60
C VAL A 59 -12.61 -6.20 12.23
N GLN A 60 -11.28 -6.16 12.22
CA GLN A 60 -10.49 -5.05 12.75
C GLN A 60 -10.45 -3.85 11.78
N THR A 61 -10.25 -2.66 12.33
CA THR A 61 -10.06 -1.44 11.55
C THR A 61 -8.76 -0.76 11.90
N PHE A 62 -7.89 -0.55 10.88
CA PHE A 62 -6.61 0.14 11.02
C PHE A 62 -6.67 1.50 10.32
N VAL A 63 -6.25 2.55 11.04
CA VAL A 63 -6.27 3.92 10.51
C VAL A 63 -4.85 4.35 10.14
N ALA A 64 -4.65 4.73 8.89
CA ALA A 64 -3.38 5.20 8.38
C ALA A 64 -3.22 6.71 8.58
N LEU A 65 -2.25 7.09 9.42
CA LEU A 65 -1.75 8.44 9.63
C LEU A 65 -0.27 8.40 9.25
N ASN A 66 0.02 8.20 7.99
CA ASN A 66 1.31 7.72 7.51
C ASN A 66 2.05 8.70 6.59
N THR A 67 1.73 9.99 6.68
CA THR A 67 2.58 11.08 6.20
C THR A 67 3.52 11.55 7.32
N PHE A 68 4.47 12.41 6.98
CA PHE A 68 5.38 13.00 7.96
C PHE A 68 4.85 14.34 8.45
N MET A 69 4.95 14.60 9.76
CA MET A 69 4.53 15.86 10.35
C MET A 69 5.37 17.02 9.82
N ARG A 70 4.75 18.19 9.69
CA ARG A 70 5.44 19.40 9.29
C ARG A 70 5.75 20.24 10.50
N ALA A 71 6.97 20.73 10.59
CA ALA A 71 7.40 21.62 11.66
C ALA A 71 6.45 22.83 11.80
N GLY A 72 5.92 23.03 13.00
CA GLY A 72 4.98 24.11 13.31
C GLY A 72 3.52 23.86 12.90
N ASN A 73 3.18 22.64 12.45
CA ASN A 73 1.81 22.23 12.10
C ASN A 73 1.49 20.80 12.54
N GLU A 74 2.10 20.34 13.62
CA GLU A 74 2.00 18.96 14.13
C GLU A 74 0.58 18.62 14.63
N ASP A 75 -0.17 19.62 15.10
CA ASP A 75 -1.51 19.48 15.66
C ASP A 75 -2.50 18.70 14.81
N ILE A 76 -2.36 18.77 13.48
CA ILE A 76 -3.25 18.04 12.55
C ILE A 76 -3.09 16.54 12.78
N TRP A 77 -1.86 16.05 12.93
CA TRP A 77 -1.55 14.64 13.16
C TRP A 77 -1.94 14.20 14.57
N TYR A 78 -1.68 15.04 15.59
CA TYR A 78 -2.07 14.75 16.97
C TYR A 78 -3.59 14.60 17.11
N ARG A 79 -4.35 15.55 16.54
CA ARG A 79 -5.81 15.45 16.48
C ARG A 79 -6.27 14.24 15.68
N GLY A 80 -5.65 13.95 14.53
CA GLY A 80 -5.97 12.78 13.72
C GLY A 80 -5.79 11.48 14.51
N ALA A 81 -4.73 11.35 15.29
CA ALA A 81 -4.50 10.20 16.17
C ALA A 81 -5.58 10.09 17.26
N ALA A 82 -5.85 11.20 17.96
CA ALA A 82 -6.88 11.24 18.99
C ALA A 82 -8.27 10.91 18.45
N ASP A 83 -8.63 11.42 17.25
CA ASP A 83 -9.91 11.15 16.58
C ASP A 83 -10.04 9.66 16.21
N ALA A 84 -8.98 9.05 15.66
CA ALA A 84 -8.98 7.64 15.31
C ALA A 84 -9.10 6.73 16.56
N VAL A 85 -8.37 7.06 17.62
CA VAL A 85 -8.47 6.36 18.93
C VAL A 85 -9.87 6.48 19.49
N LYS A 86 -10.44 7.70 19.52
CA LYS A 86 -11.81 7.97 20.01
C LYS A 86 -12.87 7.24 19.20
N ALA A 87 -12.68 7.12 17.87
CA ALA A 87 -13.57 6.33 17.03
C ALA A 87 -13.48 4.82 17.30
N GLY A 88 -12.42 4.37 17.98
CA GLY A 88 -12.20 2.99 18.38
C GLY A 88 -11.44 2.17 17.35
N ALA A 89 -10.49 2.77 16.61
CA ALA A 89 -9.56 2.07 15.74
C ALA A 89 -8.78 0.99 16.51
N ASP A 90 -8.63 -0.18 15.92
CA ASP A 90 -7.89 -1.29 16.53
C ASP A 90 -6.37 -1.08 16.44
N ALA A 91 -5.89 -0.40 15.41
CA ALA A 91 -4.49 0.03 15.30
C ALA A 91 -4.34 1.32 14.49
N LEU A 92 -3.25 2.05 14.74
CA LEU A 92 -2.79 3.18 13.93
C LEU A 92 -1.59 2.76 13.10
N ILE A 93 -1.61 3.04 11.79
CA ILE A 93 -0.49 2.80 10.88
C ILE A 93 0.29 4.11 10.72
N LEU A 94 1.45 4.20 11.35
CA LEU A 94 2.24 5.42 11.50
C LEU A 94 3.58 5.32 10.76
N ALA A 95 4.07 6.45 10.23
CA ALA A 95 5.38 6.56 9.60
C ALA A 95 6.32 7.53 10.32
N ASP A 96 5.79 8.61 10.86
CA ASP A 96 6.52 9.66 11.53
C ASP A 96 6.88 9.26 12.97
N PHE A 97 8.15 9.40 13.34
CA PHE A 97 8.66 8.99 14.66
C PHE A 97 8.14 9.90 15.79
N GLY A 98 7.98 11.20 15.50
CA GLY A 98 7.39 12.12 16.47
C GLY A 98 5.93 11.78 16.76
N LEU A 99 5.16 11.40 15.72
CA LEU A 99 3.79 10.94 15.92
C LEU A 99 3.74 9.58 16.63
N MET A 100 4.68 8.67 16.36
CA MET A 100 4.78 7.40 17.12
C MET A 100 5.05 7.67 18.59
N ALA A 101 5.99 8.58 18.91
CA ALA A 101 6.30 8.97 20.29
C ALA A 101 5.06 9.59 20.98
N HIS A 102 4.39 10.53 20.31
CA HIS A 102 3.17 11.15 20.82
C HIS A 102 2.08 10.10 21.12
N VAL A 103 1.84 9.16 20.21
CA VAL A 103 0.82 8.10 20.42
C VAL A 103 1.22 7.17 21.55
N ALA A 104 2.50 6.79 21.64
CA ALA A 104 2.99 5.93 22.72
C ALA A 104 2.82 6.59 24.12
N GLU A 105 3.01 7.90 24.20
CA GLU A 105 2.88 8.66 25.44
C GLU A 105 1.41 8.95 25.82
N HIS A 106 0.61 9.45 24.86
CA HIS A 106 -0.75 9.95 25.13
C HIS A 106 -1.85 8.90 24.96
N HIS A 107 -1.55 7.83 24.20
CA HIS A 107 -2.48 6.72 23.91
C HIS A 107 -1.79 5.37 24.12
N PRO A 108 -1.25 5.05 25.31
CA PRO A 108 -0.37 3.89 25.55
C PRO A 108 -1.04 2.53 25.29
N GLN A 109 -2.37 2.47 25.26
CA GLN A 109 -3.12 1.25 24.93
C GLN A 109 -3.34 1.08 23.43
N GLN A 110 -3.06 2.12 22.63
CA GLN A 110 -3.28 2.06 21.20
C GLN A 110 -2.19 1.24 20.50
N ARG A 111 -2.61 0.26 19.73
CA ARG A 111 -1.70 -0.58 18.93
C ARG A 111 -1.08 0.25 17.80
N ILE A 112 0.25 0.26 17.71
CA ILE A 112 1.01 0.94 16.66
C ILE A 112 1.50 -0.10 15.65
N HIS A 113 1.15 0.10 14.39
CA HIS A 113 1.73 -0.58 13.24
C HIS A 113 2.66 0.37 12.49
N VAL A 114 3.90 -0.05 12.29
CA VAL A 114 4.88 0.75 11.53
C VAL A 114 4.50 0.71 10.05
N SER A 115 4.21 1.87 9.48
CA SER A 115 3.91 1.99 8.05
C SER A 115 5.11 1.63 7.19
N VAL A 116 4.86 1.07 6.00
CA VAL A 116 5.88 0.90 4.97
C VAL A 116 6.60 2.22 4.61
N GLN A 117 5.95 3.36 4.81
CA GLN A 117 6.54 4.70 4.60
C GLN A 117 7.69 5.01 5.57
N ALA A 118 7.78 4.33 6.72
CA ALA A 118 8.93 4.43 7.61
C ALA A 118 10.18 3.71 7.07
N SER A 119 10.02 2.90 6.02
CA SER A 119 11.13 2.20 5.34
C SER A 119 11.99 1.34 6.27
N ALA A 120 11.37 0.74 7.30
CA ALA A 120 12.06 -0.14 8.24
C ALA A 120 12.27 -1.52 7.60
N SER A 121 13.51 -1.86 7.23
CA SER A 121 13.85 -3.04 6.44
C SER A 121 14.97 -3.91 7.04
N ASN A 122 15.40 -3.63 8.26
CA ASN A 122 16.42 -4.41 8.98
C ASN A 122 16.06 -4.53 10.46
N ALA A 123 16.69 -5.49 11.15
CA ALA A 123 16.34 -5.84 12.52
C ALA A 123 16.57 -4.70 13.51
N ASP A 124 17.67 -3.95 13.35
CA ASP A 124 18.02 -2.86 14.28
C ASP A 124 16.98 -1.74 14.19
N ALA A 125 16.61 -1.33 12.97
CA ALA A 125 15.57 -0.31 12.75
C ALA A 125 14.20 -0.75 13.30
N VAL A 126 13.79 -2.00 13.03
CA VAL A 126 12.50 -2.52 13.52
C VAL A 126 12.49 -2.63 15.04
N ASN A 127 13.53 -3.20 15.64
CA ASN A 127 13.64 -3.35 17.10
C ASN A 127 13.73 -2.00 17.81
N PHE A 128 14.41 -1.02 17.22
CA PHE A 128 14.39 0.35 17.74
C PHE A 128 12.96 0.89 17.84
N LEU A 129 12.12 0.70 16.80
CA LEU A 129 10.73 1.16 16.80
C LEU A 129 9.87 0.38 17.81
N VAL A 130 10.17 -0.89 18.04
CA VAL A 130 9.53 -1.70 19.10
C VAL A 130 9.91 -1.16 20.48
N ASP A 131 11.20 -0.92 20.72
CA ASP A 131 11.69 -0.48 22.04
C ASP A 131 11.27 0.96 22.37
N ALA A 132 11.38 1.86 21.40
CA ALA A 132 11.09 3.27 21.61
C ALA A 132 9.60 3.59 21.68
N PHE A 133 8.76 2.90 20.87
CA PHE A 133 7.36 3.28 20.68
C PHE A 133 6.37 2.15 20.95
N GLY A 134 6.82 0.96 21.33
CA GLY A 134 5.94 -0.19 21.58
C GLY A 134 5.28 -0.74 20.30
N ALA A 135 5.88 -0.53 19.12
CA ALA A 135 5.33 -1.01 17.86
C ALA A 135 5.06 -2.52 17.90
N LYS A 136 3.87 -2.93 17.43
CA LYS A 136 3.40 -4.33 17.46
C LYS A 136 3.50 -5.04 16.13
N ARG A 137 3.57 -4.28 15.03
CA ARG A 137 3.65 -4.81 13.66
C ARG A 137 4.47 -3.87 12.78
N VAL A 138 5.21 -4.42 11.85
CA VAL A 138 5.91 -3.67 10.79
C VAL A 138 5.40 -4.08 9.42
N VAL A 139 5.07 -3.08 8.58
CA VAL A 139 4.79 -3.29 7.16
C VAL A 139 6.10 -3.15 6.40
N LEU A 140 6.60 -4.26 5.87
CA LEU A 140 7.91 -4.29 5.21
C LEU A 140 7.85 -3.71 3.79
N PRO A 141 8.93 -3.04 3.33
CA PRO A 141 9.06 -2.57 1.95
C PRO A 141 9.06 -3.74 0.95
N ARG A 142 8.54 -3.48 -0.25
CA ARG A 142 8.47 -4.47 -1.35
C ARG A 142 9.83 -4.76 -2.01
N THR A 143 10.92 -4.32 -1.40
CA THR A 143 12.31 -4.50 -1.89
C THR A 143 13.04 -5.69 -1.26
N LEU A 144 12.41 -6.39 -0.31
CA LEU A 144 12.99 -7.54 0.40
C LEU A 144 12.62 -8.86 -0.30
N THR A 145 13.57 -9.80 -0.32
CA THR A 145 13.28 -11.18 -0.73
C THR A 145 12.63 -11.98 0.40
N ILE A 146 11.96 -13.09 0.07
CA ILE A 146 11.41 -14.02 1.08
C ILE A 146 12.51 -14.50 2.03
N ALA A 147 13.72 -14.76 1.51
CA ALA A 147 14.86 -15.16 2.33
C ALA A 147 15.33 -14.04 3.29
N ASP A 148 15.27 -12.76 2.86
CA ASP A 148 15.55 -11.62 3.73
C ASP A 148 14.49 -11.48 4.82
N ILE A 149 13.22 -11.64 4.47
CA ILE A 149 12.09 -11.61 5.42
C ILE A 149 12.25 -12.73 6.45
N ALA A 150 12.57 -13.95 6.04
CA ALA A 150 12.80 -15.09 6.95
C ALA A 150 13.98 -14.85 7.91
N ARG A 151 15.05 -14.17 7.46
CA ARG A 151 16.14 -13.77 8.33
C ARG A 151 15.72 -12.70 9.33
N LEU A 152 15.00 -11.70 8.85
CA LEU A 152 14.49 -10.60 9.66
C LEU A 152 13.54 -11.11 10.75
N ALA A 153 12.60 -12.00 10.39
CA ALA A 153 11.61 -12.56 11.30
C ALA A 153 12.21 -13.24 12.54
N ARG A 154 13.40 -13.83 12.41
CA ARG A 154 14.11 -14.46 13.54
C ARG A 154 14.79 -13.46 14.49
N GLN A 155 14.86 -12.19 14.12
CA GLN A 155 15.62 -11.17 14.84
C GLN A 155 14.77 -10.06 15.42
N ILE A 156 13.51 -9.95 14.96
CA ILE A 156 12.60 -8.88 15.39
C ILE A 156 11.57 -9.38 16.41
N ARG A 157 11.01 -8.45 17.19
CA ARG A 157 10.09 -8.73 18.29
C ARG A 157 8.67 -8.24 18.03
N CYS A 158 8.30 -8.08 16.76
CA CYS A 158 6.95 -7.69 16.36
C CYS A 158 6.46 -8.52 15.16
N GLU A 159 5.19 -8.40 14.84
CA GLU A 159 4.56 -9.04 13.70
C GLU A 159 5.04 -8.46 12.37
N ILE A 160 5.05 -9.28 11.33
CA ILE A 160 5.41 -8.89 9.96
C ILE A 160 4.15 -8.84 9.09
N GLU A 161 3.93 -7.71 8.44
CA GLU A 161 2.94 -7.50 7.39
C GLU A 161 3.63 -7.18 6.07
N ILE A 162 3.21 -7.81 4.97
CA ILE A 162 3.77 -7.58 3.64
C ILE A 162 2.68 -7.34 2.61
N PHE A 163 2.99 -6.61 1.55
CA PHE A 163 2.10 -6.50 0.40
C PHE A 163 2.15 -7.75 -0.45
N VAL A 164 0.99 -8.25 -0.86
CA VAL A 164 0.88 -9.51 -1.63
C VAL A 164 0.16 -9.35 -2.96
N PHE A 165 -0.67 -8.31 -3.11
CA PHE A 165 -1.44 -8.08 -4.32
C PHE A 165 -1.71 -6.59 -4.55
N GLY A 166 -1.74 -6.18 -5.84
CA GLY A 166 -2.09 -4.83 -6.28
C GLY A 166 -0.93 -4.03 -6.83
N GLY A 167 -0.87 -2.73 -6.57
CA GLY A 167 0.17 -1.86 -7.09
C GLY A 167 1.59 -2.26 -6.64
N LEU A 168 2.49 -2.40 -7.61
CA LEU A 168 3.91 -2.60 -7.33
C LEU A 168 4.62 -1.27 -7.13
N CYS A 169 5.31 -1.09 -6.02
CA CYS A 169 6.31 -0.04 -5.81
C CYS A 169 7.71 -0.64 -5.94
N VAL A 170 8.52 -0.07 -6.81
CA VAL A 170 9.91 -0.54 -7.08
C VAL A 170 10.94 0.22 -6.28
N MET A 171 10.52 1.28 -5.60
CA MET A 171 11.34 2.07 -4.71
C MET A 171 11.08 1.68 -3.25
N ALA A 172 12.04 1.96 -2.36
CA ALA A 172 11.77 1.91 -0.94
C ALA A 172 10.72 2.98 -0.60
N GLU A 173 9.56 2.53 -0.15
CA GLU A 173 8.45 3.42 0.20
C GLU A 173 8.89 4.40 1.29
N GLY A 174 8.40 5.63 1.23
CA GLY A 174 8.82 6.71 2.11
C GLY A 174 10.09 7.46 1.68
N ARG A 175 10.85 6.92 0.71
CA ARG A 175 12.13 7.50 0.23
C ARG A 175 12.11 7.91 -1.25
N CYS A 176 10.99 7.72 -1.94
CA CYS A 176 10.87 8.08 -3.34
C CYS A 176 10.71 9.59 -3.53
N SER A 177 11.52 10.17 -4.41
CA SER A 177 11.45 11.59 -4.80
C SER A 177 11.11 11.82 -6.28
N LEU A 178 10.91 10.76 -7.08
CA LEU A 178 10.71 10.87 -8.53
C LEU A 178 9.53 11.78 -8.90
N SER A 179 8.38 11.55 -8.28
CA SER A 179 7.18 12.37 -8.56
C SER A 179 7.31 13.79 -8.02
N SER A 180 8.02 13.99 -6.91
CA SER A 180 8.30 15.33 -6.39
C SER A 180 9.09 16.14 -7.38
N TYR A 181 10.07 15.52 -8.05
CA TYR A 181 10.87 16.16 -9.08
C TYR A 181 10.03 16.57 -10.30
N ALA A 182 9.15 15.70 -10.76
CA ALA A 182 8.34 15.96 -11.95
C ALA A 182 7.12 16.84 -11.73
N THR A 183 6.59 16.89 -10.51
CA THR A 183 5.28 17.50 -10.24
C THR A 183 5.28 18.53 -9.09
N GLY A 184 6.37 18.66 -8.35
CA GLY A 184 6.41 19.41 -7.11
C GLY A 184 5.61 18.80 -5.95
N LYS A 185 5.05 17.59 -6.14
CA LYS A 185 4.23 16.89 -5.12
C LYS A 185 4.87 15.57 -4.70
N SER A 186 5.14 15.45 -3.40
CA SER A 186 5.75 14.25 -2.84
C SER A 186 4.75 13.10 -2.75
N PRO A 187 5.07 11.89 -3.26
CA PRO A 187 4.25 10.70 -3.05
C PRO A 187 4.15 10.30 -1.58
N ASN A 188 5.10 10.73 -0.76
CA ASN A 188 5.16 10.43 0.67
C ASN A 188 4.32 11.38 1.53
N MET A 189 4.05 12.59 1.02
CA MET A 189 3.30 13.64 1.72
C MET A 189 1.94 13.93 1.08
N ASN A 190 1.87 13.88 -0.24
CA ASN A 190 0.67 14.24 -1.01
C ASN A 190 -0.03 13.02 -1.61
N GLY A 191 0.49 11.84 -1.38
CA GLY A 191 -0.18 10.57 -1.53
C GLY A 191 -0.18 9.93 -2.90
N VAL A 192 0.26 10.60 -3.95
CA VAL A 192 0.16 10.07 -5.32
C VAL A 192 1.48 10.14 -6.06
N CYS A 193 1.84 9.03 -6.72
CA CYS A 193 3.00 9.00 -7.62
C CYS A 193 2.77 9.76 -8.91
N SER A 194 1.50 9.93 -9.31
CA SER A 194 1.13 10.65 -10.53
C SER A 194 -0.15 11.43 -10.27
N PRO A 195 -0.04 12.67 -9.74
CA PRO A 195 -1.21 13.50 -9.49
C PRO A 195 -1.97 13.76 -10.80
N ALA A 196 -3.29 13.54 -10.81
CA ALA A 196 -4.13 13.68 -12.00
C ALA A 196 -4.01 15.06 -12.66
N SER A 197 -3.77 16.10 -11.85
CA SER A 197 -3.54 17.46 -12.33
C SER A 197 -2.28 17.64 -13.20
N HIS A 198 -1.37 16.68 -13.18
CA HIS A 198 -0.10 16.67 -13.93
C HIS A 198 -0.08 15.58 -15.01
N VAL A 199 -1.10 14.74 -15.10
CA VAL A 199 -1.20 13.70 -16.11
C VAL A 199 -1.86 14.24 -17.36
N ARG A 200 -1.24 13.98 -18.52
CA ARG A 200 -1.79 14.29 -19.83
C ARG A 200 -1.64 13.12 -20.77
N TYR A 201 -2.61 13.01 -21.69
CA TYR A 201 -2.53 12.14 -22.85
C TYR A 201 -2.73 12.99 -24.09
N ARG A 202 -1.85 12.85 -25.07
CA ARG A 202 -2.00 13.50 -26.36
C ARG A 202 -1.83 12.51 -27.50
N GLN A 203 -2.56 12.75 -28.58
CA GLN A 203 -2.38 12.02 -29.82
C GLN A 203 -1.18 12.58 -30.57
N ASP A 204 -0.32 11.71 -31.10
CA ASP A 204 0.84 12.06 -31.90
C ASP A 204 0.93 11.09 -33.10
N GLY A 205 0.32 11.51 -34.22
CA GLY A 205 0.05 10.63 -35.34
C GLY A 205 -0.87 9.49 -34.94
N GLN A 206 -0.43 8.24 -35.11
CA GLN A 206 -1.15 7.04 -34.67
C GLN A 206 -0.80 6.62 -33.24
N ALA A 207 0.16 7.27 -32.60
CA ALA A 207 0.60 6.93 -31.26
C ALA A 207 -0.14 7.76 -30.21
N LEU A 208 -0.38 7.17 -29.04
CA LEU A 208 -0.82 7.86 -27.83
C LEU A 208 0.38 8.11 -26.91
N VAL A 209 0.60 9.37 -26.56
CA VAL A 209 1.70 9.79 -25.66
C VAL A 209 1.12 10.10 -24.30
N SER A 210 1.68 9.51 -23.24
CA SER A 210 1.35 9.85 -21.87
C SER A 210 2.47 10.67 -21.23
N GLU A 211 2.08 11.69 -20.47
CA GLU A 211 2.97 12.65 -19.86
C GLU A 211 2.67 12.83 -18.38
N LEU A 212 3.70 13.14 -17.58
CA LEU A 212 3.60 13.54 -16.19
C LEU A 212 4.39 14.84 -15.99
N GLY A 213 3.68 15.94 -15.74
CA GLY A 213 4.26 17.27 -15.76
C GLY A 213 4.80 17.60 -17.16
N GLU A 214 6.08 17.89 -17.24
CA GLU A 214 6.77 18.19 -18.51
C GLU A 214 7.44 16.95 -19.14
N TYR A 215 7.35 15.78 -18.49
CA TYR A 215 8.05 14.56 -18.92
C TYR A 215 7.13 13.63 -19.70
N THR A 216 7.58 13.22 -20.88
CA THR A 216 7.00 12.08 -21.60
C THR A 216 7.33 10.79 -20.86
N ILE A 217 6.30 10.04 -20.48
CA ILE A 217 6.45 8.78 -19.74
C ILE A 217 6.43 7.59 -20.68
N ASN A 218 5.45 7.56 -21.60
CA ASN A 218 5.33 6.49 -22.59
C ASN A 218 4.79 7.03 -23.92
N ARG A 219 5.16 6.31 -24.99
CA ARG A 219 4.60 6.44 -26.33
C ARG A 219 4.06 5.09 -26.74
N PHE A 220 2.75 4.96 -26.85
CA PHE A 220 2.06 3.72 -27.16
C PHE A 220 1.74 3.71 -28.67
N PRO A 221 2.20 2.69 -29.44
CA PRO A 221 1.76 2.46 -30.80
C PRO A 221 0.25 2.27 -30.91
N ALA A 222 -0.30 2.38 -32.11
CA ALA A 222 -1.70 2.09 -32.36
C ALA A 222 -2.10 0.68 -31.88
N GLY A 223 -3.17 0.59 -31.09
CA GLY A 223 -3.66 -0.68 -30.54
C GLY A 223 -2.97 -1.17 -29.26
N GLU A 224 -1.90 -0.50 -28.79
CA GLU A 224 -1.32 -0.80 -27.49
C GLU A 224 -2.15 -0.14 -26.36
N ALA A 225 -2.48 -0.92 -25.34
CA ALA A 225 -3.21 -0.40 -24.18
C ALA A 225 -2.34 0.57 -23.37
N ALA A 226 -2.86 1.78 -23.14
CA ALA A 226 -2.15 2.80 -22.35
C ALA A 226 -2.44 2.63 -20.86
N GLY A 227 -1.37 2.44 -20.07
CA GLY A 227 -1.43 2.48 -18.62
C GLY A 227 -1.38 3.91 -18.07
N TYR A 228 -1.72 4.08 -16.79
CA TYR A 228 -1.59 5.35 -16.09
C TYR A 228 -0.09 5.69 -15.92
N PRO A 229 0.37 6.88 -16.34
CA PRO A 229 1.79 7.19 -16.38
C PRO A 229 2.39 7.33 -14.99
N THR A 230 3.46 6.58 -14.75
CA THR A 230 4.25 6.64 -13.51
C THR A 230 5.72 6.64 -13.88
N LEU A 231 6.52 7.57 -13.38
CA LEU A 231 7.93 7.69 -13.75
C LEU A 231 8.73 6.39 -13.65
N CYS A 232 8.58 5.64 -12.54
CA CYS A 232 9.29 4.39 -12.36
C CYS A 232 8.82 3.24 -13.27
N LYS A 233 7.74 3.44 -14.02
CA LYS A 233 7.18 2.48 -14.99
C LYS A 233 7.05 3.11 -16.39
N GLY A 234 7.91 4.07 -16.69
CA GLY A 234 7.99 4.73 -18.00
C GLY A 234 8.98 4.04 -18.92
N ARG A 235 8.72 4.14 -20.23
CA ARG A 235 9.69 3.78 -21.25
C ARG A 235 10.55 5.00 -21.57
N PHE A 236 11.84 4.86 -21.36
CA PHE A 236 12.81 5.92 -21.61
C PHE A 236 13.75 5.51 -22.76
N GLU A 237 14.27 6.50 -23.45
CA GLU A 237 15.32 6.32 -24.43
C GLU A 237 16.66 6.25 -23.69
N ILE A 238 17.34 5.11 -23.80
CA ILE A 238 18.62 4.84 -23.18
C ILE A 238 19.59 4.45 -24.29
N ALA A 239 20.50 5.35 -24.63
CA ALA A 239 21.31 5.28 -25.85
C ALA A 239 20.38 5.20 -27.09
N ASP A 240 20.48 4.14 -27.88
CA ASP A 240 19.68 3.95 -29.09
C ASP A 240 18.46 3.02 -28.89
N ASP A 241 18.17 2.64 -27.66
CA ASP A 241 17.08 1.71 -27.32
C ASP A 241 16.01 2.38 -26.45
N LYS A 242 14.76 1.90 -26.57
CA LYS A 242 13.62 2.34 -25.76
C LYS A 242 13.16 1.21 -24.88
N SER A 243 13.41 1.34 -23.58
CA SER A 243 13.08 0.31 -22.62
C SER A 243 12.53 0.88 -21.31
N TYR A 244 11.95 0.02 -20.49
CA TYR A 244 11.60 0.34 -19.11
C TYR A 244 12.87 0.35 -18.25
N ALA A 245 13.27 1.54 -17.78
CA ALA A 245 14.53 1.71 -17.04
C ALA A 245 14.51 1.09 -15.64
N PHE A 246 13.36 1.08 -14.99
CA PHE A 246 13.21 0.60 -13.62
C PHE A 246 12.36 -0.68 -13.56
N GLU A 247 11.10 -0.61 -14.02
CA GLU A 247 10.18 -1.74 -14.01
C GLU A 247 9.11 -1.57 -15.09
N ASP A 248 8.61 -2.68 -15.59
CA ASP A 248 7.44 -2.76 -16.46
C ASP A 248 6.16 -2.27 -15.71
N PRO A 249 5.11 -1.83 -16.43
CA PRO A 249 3.82 -1.49 -15.85
C PRO A 249 3.04 -2.75 -15.45
N VAL A 250 3.51 -3.42 -14.40
CA VAL A 250 2.97 -4.68 -13.88
C VAL A 250 2.43 -4.51 -12.45
N SER A 251 1.54 -5.39 -12.05
CA SER A 251 1.01 -5.48 -10.69
C SER A 251 1.72 -6.56 -9.88
N LEU A 252 1.82 -6.36 -8.57
CA LEU A 252 2.31 -7.35 -7.63
C LEU A 252 1.28 -8.48 -7.47
N ASP A 253 1.72 -9.72 -7.58
CA ASP A 253 0.97 -10.92 -7.21
C ASP A 253 1.93 -11.98 -6.69
N VAL A 254 1.91 -12.22 -5.39
CA VAL A 254 2.77 -13.22 -4.72
C VAL A 254 1.96 -14.32 -4.04
N MET A 255 0.72 -14.48 -4.44
CA MET A 255 -0.19 -15.44 -3.82
C MET A 255 0.23 -16.90 -4.05
N ASP A 256 0.98 -17.19 -5.11
CA ASP A 256 1.59 -18.51 -5.31
C ASP A 256 2.68 -18.81 -4.27
N GLN A 257 3.23 -17.81 -3.58
CA GLN A 257 4.28 -17.91 -2.56
C GLN A 257 3.73 -17.98 -1.12
N ILE A 258 2.42 -18.13 -0.94
CA ILE A 258 1.75 -18.08 0.38
C ILE A 258 2.39 -19.02 1.41
N ASP A 259 2.74 -20.22 1.01
CA ASP A 259 3.29 -21.22 1.92
C ASP A 259 4.73 -20.83 2.32
N ALA A 260 5.55 -20.39 1.38
CA ALA A 260 6.89 -19.87 1.65
C ALA A 260 6.87 -18.60 2.55
N LEU A 261 5.88 -17.74 2.37
CA LEU A 261 5.69 -16.54 3.21
C LEU A 261 5.28 -16.92 4.64
N ARG A 262 4.44 -17.94 4.81
CA ARG A 262 4.06 -18.47 6.12
C ARG A 262 5.27 -19.04 6.84
N GLU A 263 6.09 -19.84 6.15
CA GLU A 263 7.33 -20.40 6.68
C GLU A 263 8.38 -19.32 7.01
N ALA A 264 8.39 -18.22 6.25
CA ALA A 264 9.23 -17.07 6.52
C ALA A 264 8.83 -16.26 7.76
N GLY A 265 7.69 -16.57 8.41
CA GLY A 265 7.22 -15.90 9.62
C GLY A 265 6.34 -14.67 9.37
N VAL A 266 5.76 -14.55 8.17
CA VAL A 266 4.80 -13.48 7.86
C VAL A 266 3.49 -13.71 8.61
N SER A 267 3.00 -12.70 9.31
CA SER A 267 1.77 -12.74 10.11
C SER A 267 0.56 -12.22 9.34
N ALA A 268 0.75 -11.25 8.45
CA ALA A 268 -0.34 -10.57 7.76
C ALA A 268 0.00 -10.25 6.30
N LEU A 269 -1.01 -10.38 5.45
CA LEU A 269 -0.98 -10.19 4.01
C LEU A 269 -1.79 -8.95 3.63
N LYS A 270 -1.11 -7.94 3.09
CA LYS A 270 -1.72 -6.66 2.73
C LYS A 270 -2.04 -6.55 1.25
N ILE A 271 -3.28 -6.21 0.95
CA ILE A 271 -3.71 -5.85 -0.41
C ILE A 271 -3.48 -4.35 -0.60
N GLU A 272 -2.88 -3.94 -1.72
CA GLU A 272 -2.86 -2.54 -2.16
C GLU A 272 -4.08 -2.26 -3.02
N GLY A 273 -4.74 -1.08 -2.87
CA GLY A 273 -5.89 -0.76 -3.70
C GLY A 273 -6.89 0.23 -3.11
N ARG A 274 -6.50 1.17 -2.24
CA ARG A 274 -7.41 2.21 -1.70
C ARG A 274 -8.06 3.10 -2.76
N GLN A 275 -7.53 3.12 -3.97
CA GLN A 275 -8.10 3.85 -5.11
C GLN A 275 -9.14 3.04 -5.87
N ARG A 276 -9.31 1.76 -5.57
CA ARG A 276 -10.15 0.84 -6.31
C ARG A 276 -11.61 0.92 -5.85
N GLY A 277 -12.50 0.73 -6.80
CA GLY A 277 -13.94 0.72 -6.53
C GLY A 277 -14.39 -0.51 -5.74
N LYS A 278 -15.58 -0.44 -5.17
CA LYS A 278 -16.14 -1.48 -4.30
C LYS A 278 -16.19 -2.87 -4.96
N ALA A 279 -16.54 -2.95 -6.24
CA ALA A 279 -16.62 -4.23 -6.95
C ALA A 279 -15.25 -4.92 -7.09
N TYR A 280 -14.18 -4.14 -7.35
CA TYR A 280 -12.82 -4.66 -7.34
C TYR A 280 -12.44 -5.18 -5.95
N VAL A 281 -12.74 -4.42 -4.90
CA VAL A 281 -12.43 -4.80 -3.52
C VAL A 281 -13.14 -6.10 -3.16
N ALA A 282 -14.44 -6.22 -3.44
CA ALA A 282 -15.22 -7.42 -3.17
C ALA A 282 -14.62 -8.66 -3.86
N GLU A 283 -14.32 -8.56 -5.16
CA GLU A 283 -13.77 -9.68 -5.94
C GLU A 283 -12.37 -10.09 -5.46
N VAL A 284 -11.47 -9.12 -5.26
CA VAL A 284 -10.11 -9.40 -4.82
C VAL A 284 -10.09 -10.00 -3.42
N VAL A 285 -10.81 -9.39 -2.47
CA VAL A 285 -10.82 -9.86 -1.08
C VAL A 285 -11.43 -11.26 -0.98
N SER A 286 -12.61 -11.50 -1.57
CA SER A 286 -13.25 -12.81 -1.51
C SER A 286 -12.41 -13.91 -2.18
N THR A 287 -11.75 -13.59 -3.29
CA THR A 287 -10.87 -14.55 -3.97
C THR A 287 -9.63 -14.87 -3.14
N LEU A 288 -8.96 -13.85 -2.58
CA LEU A 288 -7.78 -14.05 -1.75
C LEU A 288 -8.11 -14.74 -0.42
N HIS A 289 -9.24 -14.37 0.21
CA HIS A 289 -9.72 -15.06 1.41
C HIS A 289 -9.88 -16.58 1.16
N ARG A 290 -10.51 -16.95 0.06
CA ARG A 290 -10.66 -18.36 -0.34
C ARG A 290 -9.31 -19.02 -0.65
N ALA A 291 -8.41 -18.30 -1.35
CA ALA A 291 -7.09 -18.81 -1.74
C ALA A 291 -6.20 -19.13 -0.53
N LEU A 292 -6.38 -18.44 0.61
CA LEU A 292 -5.62 -18.68 1.85
C LEU A 292 -5.86 -20.09 2.45
N SER A 293 -7.04 -20.65 2.27
CA SER A 293 -7.42 -21.98 2.76
C SER A 293 -7.44 -23.04 1.67
N ALA A 294 -7.32 -22.66 0.40
CA ALA A 294 -7.38 -23.56 -0.74
C ALA A 294 -6.08 -24.37 -0.92
N GLY A 295 -6.21 -25.60 -1.42
CA GLY A 295 -5.07 -26.37 -1.93
C GLY A 295 -4.47 -25.76 -3.20
N ALA A 296 -3.26 -26.19 -3.59
CA ALA A 296 -2.48 -25.58 -4.66
C ALA A 296 -3.25 -25.49 -6.01
N GLU A 297 -3.96 -26.53 -6.41
CA GLU A 297 -4.71 -26.57 -7.66
C GLU A 297 -5.88 -25.57 -7.68
N GLU A 298 -6.67 -25.53 -6.60
CA GLU A 298 -7.78 -24.58 -6.48
C GLU A 298 -7.26 -23.14 -6.38
N ARG A 299 -6.18 -22.92 -5.64
CA ARG A 299 -5.50 -21.63 -5.54
C ARG A 299 -5.10 -21.12 -6.91
N GLY A 300 -4.47 -21.95 -7.76
CA GLY A 300 -4.10 -21.58 -9.13
C GLY A 300 -5.30 -21.15 -9.99
N ARG A 301 -6.45 -21.84 -9.87
CA ARG A 301 -7.69 -21.47 -10.56
C ARG A 301 -8.25 -20.12 -10.07
N LEU A 302 -8.25 -19.87 -8.77
CA LEU A 302 -8.69 -18.61 -8.18
C LEU A 302 -7.83 -17.44 -8.63
N LEU A 303 -6.51 -17.60 -8.60
CA LEU A 303 -5.56 -16.55 -8.94
C LEU A 303 -5.56 -16.20 -10.44
N SER A 304 -5.78 -17.17 -11.32
CA SER A 304 -5.88 -16.90 -12.76
C SER A 304 -6.99 -15.89 -13.10
N ARG A 305 -8.07 -15.90 -12.32
CA ARG A 305 -9.17 -14.92 -12.45
C ARG A 305 -8.76 -13.53 -11.98
N LEU A 306 -7.97 -13.41 -10.93
CA LEU A 306 -7.48 -12.12 -10.42
C LEU A 306 -6.50 -11.42 -11.37
N ARG A 307 -5.74 -12.16 -12.18
CA ARG A 307 -4.82 -11.60 -13.16
C ARG A 307 -5.52 -10.71 -14.18
N LEU A 308 -6.78 -10.99 -14.49
CA LEU A 308 -7.61 -10.15 -15.39
C LEU A 308 -7.96 -8.78 -14.78
N LEU A 309 -7.86 -8.63 -13.47
CA LEU A 309 -8.11 -7.38 -12.74
C LEU A 309 -6.84 -6.56 -12.50
N SER A 310 -5.67 -7.11 -12.84
CA SER A 310 -4.38 -6.45 -12.65
C SER A 310 -4.14 -5.34 -13.67
N GLU A 311 -3.44 -4.29 -13.27
CA GLU A 311 -2.99 -3.24 -14.20
C GLU A 311 -2.13 -3.84 -15.30
N GLY A 312 -2.41 -3.51 -16.56
CA GLY A 312 -1.71 -4.04 -17.73
C GLY A 312 -1.91 -5.54 -17.97
N GLN A 313 -2.81 -6.19 -17.21
CA GLN A 313 -3.08 -7.64 -17.26
C GLN A 313 -1.83 -8.52 -17.07
N ARG A 314 -0.75 -7.95 -16.53
CA ARG A 314 0.51 -8.64 -16.23
C ARG A 314 0.80 -8.53 -14.74
N THR A 315 1.35 -9.61 -14.19
CA THR A 315 1.74 -9.67 -12.78
C THR A 315 3.21 -10.05 -12.62
N THR A 316 3.77 -9.70 -11.49
CA THR A 316 5.13 -10.04 -11.08
C THR A 316 5.17 -10.36 -9.60
N VAL A 317 6.10 -11.20 -9.20
CA VAL A 317 6.44 -11.44 -7.78
C VAL A 317 7.38 -10.35 -7.22
N GLY A 318 7.80 -9.40 -8.06
CA GLY A 318 8.68 -8.31 -7.63
C GLY A 318 10.01 -8.81 -7.06
N ALA A 319 10.47 -8.18 -5.97
CA ALA A 319 11.73 -8.54 -5.30
C ALA A 319 11.63 -9.79 -4.42
N TYR A 320 10.46 -10.37 -4.19
CA TYR A 320 10.31 -11.50 -3.27
C TYR A 320 11.13 -12.73 -3.66
N GLU A 321 11.37 -12.97 -4.94
CA GLU A 321 12.20 -14.07 -5.44
C GLU A 321 13.63 -13.64 -5.82
N LYS A 322 13.84 -12.38 -6.20
CA LYS A 322 15.14 -11.88 -6.65
C LYS A 322 15.50 -10.57 -5.93
N ARG A 323 16.79 -10.41 -5.59
CA ARG A 323 17.27 -9.14 -5.05
C ARG A 323 17.21 -8.04 -6.09
N TRP A 324 16.79 -6.85 -5.69
CA TRP A 324 17.06 -5.63 -6.42
C TRP A 324 18.58 -5.34 -6.40
N ARG A 325 19.14 -5.03 -7.54
CA ARG A 325 20.56 -4.71 -7.70
C ARG A 325 20.83 -3.26 -7.35
#